data_9ca2026e6756f2eefc87c97a932caf82
#
_entry.id   9ca2026e6756f2eefc87c97a932caf82
#
_cell.length_a   1.000
_cell.length_b   1.000
_cell.length_c   1.000
_cell.angle_alpha   90.00
_cell.angle_beta   90.00
_cell.angle_gamma   90.00
#
_symmetry.space_group_name_H-M   'P 1'
#
loop_
_entity.id
_entity.type
_entity.pdbx_description
1 polymer ?
#
loop_
_entity_poly.entity_id
_entity_poly.type
_entity_poly.pdbx_seq_one_letter_code
_entity_poly.pdbx_strand_id
1 'polypeptide(L)'
;MKKQLGANIIADWTAQLCLDTMAIVLNDPEVMGHSALGSKRLMRVCEAFNELFDKTRLALSKSDEAEYWRVKIDQAQERIFGSDYLHWQERYSYWDERDTY
;
A
#
# COMPACT_ATOMS: atom_id res chain seq x y z
N MET A 1 0.75 -1.04 26.02
CA MET A 1 1.99 -0.61 25.38
C MET A 1 2.64 -1.71 24.56
N LYS A 2 2.80 -2.91 25.11
CA LYS A 2 3.40 -4.02 24.35
C LYS A 2 2.59 -4.39 23.10
N LYS A 3 1.27 -4.31 23.15
CA LYS A 3 0.41 -4.60 21.99
C LYS A 3 0.56 -3.56 20.87
N GLN A 4 0.71 -2.29 21.24
CA GLN A 4 0.92 -1.23 20.26
C GLN A 4 2.28 -1.35 19.57
N LEU A 5 3.32 -1.64 20.35
CA LEU A 5 4.65 -1.86 19.79
C LEU A 5 4.67 -3.07 18.85
N GLY A 6 3.99 -4.16 19.26
CA GLY A 6 3.89 -5.35 18.43
C GLY A 6 3.13 -5.08 17.14
N ALA A 7 2.01 -4.37 17.22
CA ALA A 7 1.21 -4.02 16.05
C ALA A 7 2.00 -3.12 15.08
N ASN A 8 2.73 -2.14 15.61
CA ASN A 8 3.55 -1.26 14.78
C ASN A 8 4.68 -2.01 14.10
N ILE A 9 5.35 -2.92 14.82
CA ILE A 9 6.42 -3.74 14.26
C ILE A 9 5.87 -4.63 13.13
N ILE A 10 4.72 -5.28 13.35
CA ILE A 10 4.09 -6.13 12.34
C ILE A 10 3.71 -5.31 11.12
N ALA A 11 3.15 -4.11 11.31
CA ALA A 11 2.80 -3.22 10.21
C ALA A 11 4.03 -2.81 9.40
N ASP A 12 5.14 -2.48 10.10
CA ASP A 12 6.39 -2.10 9.45
C ASP A 12 6.99 -3.28 8.69
N TRP A 13 6.96 -4.49 9.26
CA TRP A 13 7.45 -5.68 8.58
C TRP A 13 6.62 -6.01 7.35
N THR A 14 5.31 -5.89 7.45
CA THR A 14 4.39 -6.12 6.32
C THR A 14 4.65 -5.12 5.21
N ALA A 15 4.82 -3.86 5.55
CA ALA A 15 5.14 -2.81 4.58
C ALA A 15 6.47 -3.10 3.89
N GLN A 16 7.48 -3.50 4.65
CA GLN A 16 8.79 -3.85 4.08
C GLN A 16 8.68 -5.07 3.17
N LEU A 17 7.92 -6.08 3.56
CA LEU A 17 7.71 -7.26 2.72
C LEU A 17 7.00 -6.92 1.42
N CYS A 18 5.99 -6.05 1.48
CA CYS A 18 5.29 -5.57 0.29
C CYS A 18 6.25 -4.82 -0.63
N LEU A 19 7.10 -3.98 -0.06
CA LEU A 19 8.10 -3.23 -0.82
C LEU A 19 9.09 -4.16 -1.50
N ASP A 20 9.60 -5.13 -0.76
CA ASP A 20 10.56 -6.12 -1.29
C ASP A 20 9.92 -6.92 -2.42
N THR A 21 8.70 -7.39 -2.21
CA THR A 21 7.97 -8.18 -3.21
C THR A 21 7.71 -7.37 -4.48
N MET A 22 7.29 -6.12 -4.32
CA MET A 22 7.06 -5.21 -5.43
C MET A 22 8.35 -5.00 -6.24
N ALA A 23 9.46 -4.79 -5.54
CA ALA A 23 10.75 -4.58 -6.21
C ALA A 23 11.15 -5.81 -7.03
N ILE A 24 10.95 -7.01 -6.48
CA ILE A 24 11.24 -8.27 -7.18
C ILE A 24 10.40 -8.37 -8.46
N VAL A 25 9.10 -8.11 -8.35
CA VAL A 25 8.18 -8.18 -9.50
C VAL A 25 8.56 -7.16 -10.57
N LEU A 26 8.83 -5.92 -10.18
CA LEU A 26 9.16 -4.84 -11.12
C LEU A 26 10.51 -5.02 -11.80
N ASN A 27 11.39 -5.84 -11.23
CA ASN A 27 12.69 -6.16 -11.81
C ASN A 27 12.65 -7.39 -12.72
N ASP A 28 11.56 -8.15 -12.67
CA ASP A 28 11.46 -9.44 -13.38
C ASP A 28 11.08 -9.26 -14.84
N PRO A 29 11.96 -9.60 -15.79
CA PRO A 29 11.63 -9.48 -17.23
C PRO A 29 10.50 -10.41 -17.67
N GLU A 30 10.27 -11.52 -16.98
CA GLU A 30 9.15 -12.40 -17.31
C GLU A 30 7.81 -11.72 -17.05
N VAL A 31 7.75 -10.85 -16.04
CA VAL A 31 6.55 -10.08 -15.70
C VAL A 31 6.49 -8.79 -16.50
N MET A 32 7.59 -8.05 -16.54
CA MET A 32 7.63 -6.67 -17.05
C MET A 32 8.12 -6.56 -18.50
N GLY A 33 8.68 -7.61 -19.05
CA GLY A 33 9.25 -7.57 -20.39
C GLY A 33 10.38 -6.54 -20.47
N HIS A 34 10.35 -5.72 -21.52
CA HIS A 34 11.35 -4.64 -21.71
C HIS A 34 11.20 -3.49 -20.72
N SER A 35 10.10 -3.50 -19.95
CA SER A 35 9.83 -2.45 -18.96
C SER A 35 10.36 -2.79 -17.58
N ALA A 36 11.11 -3.88 -17.43
CA ALA A 36 11.72 -4.25 -16.15
C ALA A 36 12.62 -3.12 -15.63
N LEU A 37 12.51 -2.84 -14.34
CA LEU A 37 13.23 -1.72 -13.73
C LEU A 37 14.56 -2.17 -13.16
N GLY A 38 15.61 -1.40 -13.42
CA GLY A 38 16.92 -1.58 -12.80
C GLY A 38 16.99 -0.91 -11.43
N SER A 39 18.15 -1.04 -10.78
CA SER A 39 18.33 -0.59 -9.40
C SER A 39 18.02 0.89 -9.19
N LYS A 40 18.43 1.77 -10.08
CA LYS A 40 18.22 3.22 -9.92
C LYS A 40 16.73 3.59 -9.95
N ARG A 41 15.99 3.00 -10.90
CA ARG A 41 14.53 3.24 -10.99
C ARG A 41 13.80 2.61 -9.82
N LEU A 42 14.24 1.42 -9.39
CA LEU A 42 13.65 0.75 -8.24
C LEU A 42 13.84 1.56 -6.96
N MET A 43 15.00 2.18 -6.78
CA MET A 43 15.24 3.06 -5.63
C MET A 43 14.24 4.21 -5.59
N ARG A 44 13.95 4.82 -6.75
CA ARG A 44 12.95 5.88 -6.84
C ARG A 44 11.55 5.38 -6.51
N VAL A 45 11.19 4.19 -7.00
CA VAL A 45 9.90 3.56 -6.70
C VAL A 45 9.79 3.28 -5.21
N CYS A 46 10.84 2.74 -4.59
CA CYS A 46 10.85 2.44 -3.16
C CYS A 46 10.72 3.70 -2.32
N GLU A 47 11.40 4.79 -2.69
CA GLU A 47 11.28 6.07 -1.98
C GLU A 47 9.85 6.62 -2.09
N ALA A 48 9.28 6.60 -3.30
CA ALA A 48 7.92 7.05 -3.53
C ALA A 48 6.90 6.19 -2.77
N PHE A 49 7.12 4.87 -2.71
CA PHE A 49 6.29 3.97 -1.95
C PHE A 49 6.29 4.34 -0.47
N ASN A 50 7.46 4.53 0.11
CA ASN A 50 7.58 4.86 1.52
C ASN A 50 6.88 6.18 1.87
N GLU A 51 7.08 7.20 1.05
CA GLU A 51 6.44 8.50 1.25
C GLU A 51 4.92 8.41 1.16
N LEU A 52 4.41 7.71 0.15
CA LEU A 52 2.98 7.56 -0.04
C LEU A 52 2.38 6.65 1.01
N PHE A 53 3.07 5.58 1.38
CA PHE A 53 2.57 4.63 2.37
C PHE A 53 2.37 5.29 3.74
N ASP A 54 3.27 6.19 4.13
CA ASP A 54 3.11 6.94 5.38
C ASP A 54 1.79 7.72 5.44
N LYS A 55 1.28 8.12 4.29
CA LYS A 55 0.01 8.84 4.19
C LYS A 55 -1.17 7.88 4.04
N THR A 56 -1.06 6.93 3.12
CA THR A 56 -2.18 6.03 2.80
C THR A 56 -2.52 5.09 3.96
N ARG A 57 -1.56 4.72 4.79
CA ARG A 57 -1.83 3.88 5.96
C ARG A 57 -2.81 4.53 6.94
N LEU A 58 -2.95 5.86 6.89
CA LEU A 58 -3.91 6.58 7.73
C LEU A 58 -5.36 6.17 7.41
N ALA A 59 -5.60 5.63 6.20
CA ALA A 59 -6.93 5.14 5.83
C ALA A 59 -7.42 4.01 6.73
N LEU A 60 -6.51 3.24 7.33
CA LEU A 60 -6.84 2.13 8.22
C LEU A 60 -6.62 2.49 9.70
N SER A 61 -6.46 3.77 10.00
CA SER A 61 -6.21 4.27 11.34
C SER A 61 -7.44 4.95 11.92
N LYS A 62 -7.32 5.38 13.16
CA LYS A 62 -8.33 6.20 13.82
C LYS A 62 -8.09 7.70 13.65
N SER A 63 -7.21 8.06 12.71
CA SER A 63 -6.92 9.45 12.39
C SER A 63 -8.14 10.17 11.81
N ASP A 64 -8.23 11.48 12.06
CA ASP A 64 -9.24 12.34 11.43
C ASP A 64 -9.10 12.35 9.90
N GLU A 65 -7.93 11.98 9.37
CA GLU A 65 -7.67 11.94 7.94
C GLU A 65 -8.00 10.57 7.31
N ALA A 66 -8.48 9.61 8.11
CA ALA A 66 -8.69 8.24 7.61
C ALA A 66 -9.66 8.21 6.42
N GLU A 67 -10.81 8.88 6.55
CA GLU A 67 -11.80 8.92 5.47
C GLU A 67 -11.25 9.60 4.22
N TYR A 68 -10.53 10.70 4.39
CA TYR A 68 -9.89 11.40 3.28
C TYR A 68 -9.00 10.46 2.47
N TRP A 69 -8.16 9.67 3.16
CA TRP A 69 -7.24 8.76 2.48
C TRP A 69 -7.94 7.56 1.87
N ARG A 70 -9.04 7.07 2.48
CA ARG A 70 -9.85 6.02 1.85
C ARG A 70 -10.42 6.48 0.52
N VAL A 71 -10.95 7.69 0.48
CA VAL A 71 -11.50 8.28 -0.74
C VAL A 71 -10.40 8.48 -1.78
N LYS A 72 -9.25 8.99 -1.37
CA LYS A 72 -8.12 9.23 -2.28
C LYS A 72 -7.60 7.93 -2.89
N ILE A 73 -7.45 6.90 -2.07
CA ILE A 73 -7.01 5.58 -2.55
C ILE A 73 -8.02 5.02 -3.53
N ASP A 74 -9.31 5.11 -3.19
CA ASP A 74 -10.37 4.57 -4.03
C ASP A 74 -10.45 5.28 -5.38
N GLN A 75 -10.30 6.60 -5.39
CA GLN A 75 -10.27 7.39 -6.63
C GLN A 75 -9.08 6.99 -7.49
N ALA A 76 -7.92 6.77 -6.89
CA ALA A 76 -6.73 6.34 -7.63
C ALA A 76 -6.92 4.95 -8.23
N GLN A 77 -7.52 4.02 -7.47
CA GLN A 77 -7.80 2.67 -7.95
C GLN A 77 -8.77 2.68 -9.13
N GLU A 78 -9.82 3.50 -9.03
CA GLU A 78 -10.79 3.64 -10.13
C GLU A 78 -10.12 4.18 -11.39
N ARG A 79 -9.25 5.16 -11.25
CA ARG A 79 -8.52 5.74 -12.38
C ARG A 79 -7.58 4.71 -13.04
N ILE A 80 -6.93 3.87 -12.21
CA ILE A 80 -5.96 2.89 -12.69
C ILE A 80 -6.66 1.70 -13.37
N PHE A 81 -7.71 1.18 -12.76
CA PHE A 81 -8.33 -0.08 -13.18
C PHE A 81 -9.59 0.08 -14.01
N GLY A 82 -10.18 1.28 -14.05
CA GLY A 82 -11.36 1.53 -14.86
C GLY A 82 -12.50 0.55 -14.54
N SER A 83 -12.95 -0.21 -15.54
CA SER A 83 -14.04 -1.16 -15.37
C SER A 83 -13.72 -2.33 -14.44
N ASP A 84 -12.43 -2.60 -14.21
CA ASP A 84 -11.98 -3.66 -13.31
C ASP A 84 -11.82 -3.18 -11.86
N TYR A 85 -12.17 -1.93 -11.61
CA TYR A 85 -12.07 -1.34 -10.30
C TYR A 85 -12.98 -2.05 -9.29
N LEU A 86 -12.43 -2.29 -8.09
CA LEU A 86 -13.16 -2.84 -6.96
C LEU A 86 -13.27 -1.77 -5.88
N HIS A 87 -14.48 -1.58 -5.33
CA HIS A 87 -14.72 -0.64 -4.25
C HIS A 87 -13.94 -0.99 -2.99
N TRP A 88 -13.74 0.01 -2.14
CA TRP A 88 -13.05 -0.16 -0.86
C TRP A 88 -13.56 -1.37 -0.07
N GLN A 89 -14.89 -1.50 0.09
CA GLN A 89 -15.47 -2.59 0.85
C GLN A 89 -15.15 -3.96 0.27
N GLU A 90 -15.01 -4.06 -1.04
CA GLU A 90 -14.67 -5.31 -1.71
C GLU A 90 -13.19 -5.67 -1.49
N ARG A 91 -12.30 -4.67 -1.56
CA ARG A 91 -10.87 -4.91 -1.36
C ARG A 91 -10.51 -5.17 0.09
N TYR A 92 -11.28 -4.57 1.02
CA TYR A 92 -11.04 -4.66 2.46
C TYR A 92 -12.23 -5.29 3.15
N SER A 93 -12.76 -6.39 2.60
CA SER A 93 -13.98 -7.04 3.08
C SER A 93 -13.89 -7.53 4.52
N TYR A 94 -12.69 -7.80 5.02
CA TYR A 94 -12.48 -8.26 6.41
C TYR A 94 -12.09 -7.13 7.34
N TRP A 95 -11.93 -5.90 6.82
CA TRP A 95 -11.54 -4.77 7.65
C TRP A 95 -12.72 -4.23 8.43
N ASP A 96 -12.49 -3.94 9.71
CA ASP A 96 -13.47 -3.32 10.60
C ASP A 96 -12.79 -2.15 11.31
N GLU A 97 -13.47 -1.01 11.40
CA GLU A 97 -12.94 0.17 12.08
C GLU A 97 -12.53 -0.11 13.53
N ARG A 98 -13.19 -1.09 14.17
CA ARG A 98 -12.86 -1.48 15.54
C ARG A 98 -11.48 -2.13 15.65
N ASP A 99 -10.97 -2.67 14.56
CA ASP A 99 -9.67 -3.35 14.50
C ASP A 99 -8.54 -2.42 14.08
N THR A 100 -8.82 -1.14 13.86
CA THR A 100 -7.80 -0.18 13.43
C THR A 100 -6.87 0.19 14.59
N TYR A 101 -5.64 0.49 14.25
CA TYR A 101 -4.61 0.90 15.21
C TYR A 101 -4.34 2.39 15.21
#